data_cdfd5e12cf1aa9ad6bc76985f4dc47cb
#
_entry.id   cdfd5e12cf1aa9ad6bc76985f4dc47cb
#
_cell.length_a   1.000
_cell.length_b   1.000
_cell.length_c   1.000
_cell.angle_alpha   90.00
_cell.angle_beta   90.00
_cell.angle_gamma   90.00
#
_symmetry.space_group_name_H-M   'P 1'
#
loop_
_entity.id
_entity.type
_entity.pdbx_description
1 polymer ?
#
loop_
_entity_poly.entity_id
_entity_poly.type
_entity_poly.pdbx_seq_one_letter_code
_entity_poly.pdbx_strand_id
1 'polypeptide(L)'
;MERERPGHAATRSSFAWLNANDKAPRAYHDLNHAGMRAWAALSASLGGPAWYRPAGNIEWAEDAPGCAQLAARVRRLAGWGYPARLIGAAEAAGLEPSLRLPASVAEAAWFPGEGYLLTEPLVSQLAGLAVRRGATLLTGEPGRVTGLDTAGGAVRAVRTATGQVIVVDAVVCCAGRWVPDLAALAGAASPVPLVPWAEPGAAAPGLVVRAGPVTPPGPARMVHAPRVYLRPHTGGLVHLEAPDAAVDLHTPDADLRRWAGELLRRARRVVRGLDGASVAGYRVCVRPMPADGRSIVGWLPGADGMYVAVTHSGVTLAAHLAELITAELVSGAAAAELAPYRPGRFTAAAPAPDGP
;
A
#
# COMPACT_ATOMS: atom_id res chain seq x y z
N MET A 1 19.26 4.51 -0.24
CA MET A 1 19.94 3.28 0.29
C MET A 1 18.90 2.19 0.42
N GLU A 2 19.20 0.97 0.00
CA GLU A 2 18.30 -0.20 0.05
C GLU A 2 19.14 -1.46 0.30
N ARG A 3 18.81 -2.24 1.32
CA ARG A 3 19.58 -3.44 1.70
C ARG A 3 19.49 -4.58 0.70
N GLU A 4 18.50 -4.56 -0.21
CA GLU A 4 18.34 -5.54 -1.25
C GLU A 4 18.21 -4.85 -2.61
N ARG A 5 17.15 -5.11 -3.35
CA ARG A 5 16.79 -4.39 -4.58
C ARG A 5 15.63 -3.45 -4.31
N PRO A 6 15.59 -2.25 -4.90
CA PRO A 6 14.48 -1.35 -4.75
C PRO A 6 13.13 -2.05 -4.97
N GLY A 7 12.22 -1.87 -4.02
CA GLY A 7 10.89 -2.47 -4.05
C GLY A 7 10.80 -3.94 -3.62
N HIS A 8 11.89 -4.59 -3.20
CA HIS A 8 11.92 -6.03 -2.91
C HIS A 8 10.98 -6.48 -1.77
N ALA A 9 10.74 -5.64 -0.78
CA ALA A 9 9.92 -5.97 0.38
C ALA A 9 8.39 -5.91 0.10
N ALA A 10 7.64 -5.16 0.91
CA ALA A 10 6.19 -5.05 0.81
C ALA A 10 5.72 -4.53 -0.56
N THR A 11 6.46 -3.62 -1.18
CA THR A 11 6.09 -3.03 -2.48
C THR A 11 5.91 -4.08 -3.57
N ARG A 12 6.84 -5.04 -3.71
CA ARG A 12 6.77 -6.11 -4.71
C ARG A 12 5.63 -7.09 -4.44
N SER A 13 5.25 -7.25 -3.19
CA SER A 13 4.22 -8.19 -2.74
C SER A 13 2.87 -7.50 -2.51
N SER A 14 2.76 -6.19 -2.77
CA SER A 14 1.52 -5.44 -2.58
C SER A 14 0.50 -5.76 -3.66
N PHE A 15 -0.77 -5.79 -3.28
CA PHE A 15 -1.88 -5.72 -4.24
C PHE A 15 -1.85 -4.42 -5.03
N ALA A 16 -1.24 -3.38 -4.45
CA ALA A 16 -0.96 -2.08 -5.06
C ALA A 16 -2.21 -1.33 -5.55
N TRP A 17 -3.29 -1.45 -4.81
CA TRP A 17 -4.55 -0.76 -5.04
C TRP A 17 -4.44 0.73 -4.73
N LEU A 18 -4.84 1.57 -5.67
CA LEU A 18 -4.99 3.02 -5.52
C LEU A 18 -6.43 3.31 -5.13
N ASN A 19 -6.66 3.67 -3.88
CA ASN A 19 -7.99 3.91 -3.34
C ASN A 19 -8.02 4.89 -2.18
N ALA A 20 -9.21 5.46 -1.96
CA ALA A 20 -9.58 6.16 -0.74
C ALA A 20 -10.92 5.69 -0.20
N ASN A 21 -11.52 4.63 -0.76
CA ASN A 21 -12.89 4.22 -0.49
C ASN A 21 -13.11 3.67 0.92
N ASP A 22 -12.13 2.98 1.48
CA ASP A 22 -12.19 2.39 2.82
C ASP A 22 -11.19 3.09 3.77
N LYS A 23 -11.23 4.42 3.78
CA LYS A 23 -10.38 5.26 4.62
C LYS A 23 -11.24 6.17 5.51
N ALA A 24 -11.01 6.05 6.80
CA ALA A 24 -11.63 6.88 7.84
C ALA A 24 -10.54 7.33 8.84
N PRO A 25 -10.68 8.46 9.49
CA PRO A 25 -11.70 9.50 9.32
C PRO A 25 -11.59 10.28 8.00
N ARG A 26 -12.45 11.28 7.79
CA ARG A 26 -12.48 12.11 6.56
C ARG A 26 -11.10 12.65 6.17
N ALA A 27 -10.31 13.16 7.09
CA ALA A 27 -8.97 13.67 6.82
C ALA A 27 -8.05 12.58 6.23
N TYR A 28 -8.15 11.32 6.68
CA TYR A 28 -7.36 10.22 6.12
C TYR A 28 -7.85 9.78 4.74
N HIS A 29 -9.16 9.85 4.49
CA HIS A 29 -9.73 9.71 3.16
C HIS A 29 -9.18 10.78 2.21
N ASP A 30 -9.22 12.04 2.61
CA ASP A 30 -8.80 13.18 1.79
C ASP A 30 -7.30 13.07 1.45
N LEU A 31 -6.44 12.68 2.40
CA LEU A 31 -5.02 12.41 2.16
C LEU A 31 -4.81 11.30 1.12
N ASN A 32 -5.55 10.18 1.23
CA ASN A 32 -5.45 9.08 0.26
C ASN A 32 -5.98 9.50 -1.12
N HIS A 33 -7.06 10.27 -1.18
CA HIS A 33 -7.59 10.80 -2.42
C HIS A 33 -6.62 11.78 -3.09
N ALA A 34 -5.92 12.62 -2.30
CA ALA A 34 -4.81 13.43 -2.80
C ALA A 34 -3.67 12.58 -3.38
N GLY A 35 -3.33 11.47 -2.70
CA GLY A 35 -2.36 10.48 -3.21
C GLY A 35 -2.73 9.91 -4.59
N MET A 36 -4.01 9.57 -4.79
CA MET A 36 -4.48 9.10 -6.10
C MET A 36 -4.33 10.18 -7.19
N ARG A 37 -4.65 11.45 -6.88
CA ARG A 37 -4.48 12.56 -7.82
C ARG A 37 -3.00 12.82 -8.13
N ALA A 38 -2.13 12.76 -7.13
CA ALA A 38 -0.68 12.91 -7.32
C ALA A 38 -0.12 11.83 -8.26
N TRP A 39 -0.57 10.59 -8.16
CA TRP A 39 -0.19 9.53 -9.11
C TRP A 39 -0.68 9.82 -10.53
N ALA A 40 -1.90 10.31 -10.71
CA ALA A 40 -2.41 10.69 -12.02
C ALA A 40 -1.57 11.82 -12.65
N ALA A 41 -1.25 12.85 -11.85
CA ALA A 41 -0.41 13.97 -12.29
C ALA A 41 1.02 13.52 -12.63
N LEU A 42 1.65 12.70 -11.77
CA LEU A 42 2.98 12.15 -12.04
C LEU A 42 2.98 11.27 -13.30
N SER A 43 1.97 10.41 -13.46
CA SER A 43 1.83 9.58 -14.66
C SER A 43 1.73 10.45 -15.93
N ALA A 44 0.92 11.49 -15.90
CA ALA A 44 0.78 12.42 -17.03
C ALA A 44 2.11 13.12 -17.37
N SER A 45 2.85 13.59 -16.35
CA SER A 45 4.16 14.23 -16.52
C SER A 45 5.25 13.31 -17.08
N LEU A 46 5.06 12.00 -16.94
CA LEU A 46 5.97 10.95 -17.45
C LEU A 46 5.50 10.32 -18.75
N GLY A 47 4.49 10.89 -19.42
CA GLY A 47 3.98 10.42 -20.71
C GLY A 47 3.06 9.19 -20.63
N GLY A 48 2.38 8.98 -19.51
CA GLY A 48 1.41 7.89 -19.34
C GLY A 48 2.03 6.50 -19.30
N PRO A 49 2.96 6.21 -18.37
CA PRO A 49 3.67 4.95 -18.34
C PRO A 49 2.75 3.76 -18.03
N ALA A 50 3.11 2.61 -18.59
CA ALA A 50 2.30 1.40 -18.50
C ALA A 50 2.12 0.83 -17.07
N TRP A 51 2.86 1.33 -16.08
CA TRP A 51 2.69 0.92 -14.69
C TRP A 51 1.52 1.60 -13.96
N TYR A 52 0.98 2.72 -14.47
CA TYR A 52 -0.22 3.37 -13.93
C TYR A 52 -1.47 2.82 -14.62
N ARG A 53 -2.37 2.26 -13.85
CA ARG A 53 -3.57 1.55 -14.35
C ARG A 53 -4.83 2.10 -13.68
N PRO A 54 -5.45 3.17 -14.21
CA PRO A 54 -6.72 3.71 -13.74
C PRO A 54 -7.87 2.83 -14.27
N ALA A 55 -7.96 1.61 -13.74
CA ALA A 55 -8.87 0.58 -14.27
C ALA A 55 -10.30 0.70 -13.76
N GLY A 56 -10.52 1.44 -12.66
CA GLY A 56 -11.76 1.38 -11.89
C GLY A 56 -11.87 0.10 -11.07
N ASN A 57 -12.82 0.11 -10.13
CA ASN A 57 -13.07 -1.02 -9.23
C ASN A 57 -14.55 -1.30 -9.10
N ILE A 58 -14.95 -2.56 -9.23
CA ILE A 58 -16.30 -3.05 -8.97
C ILE A 58 -16.28 -3.87 -7.69
N GLU A 59 -17.15 -3.53 -6.75
CA GLU A 59 -17.26 -4.22 -5.46
C GLU A 59 -18.72 -4.57 -5.17
N TRP A 60 -18.96 -5.75 -4.58
CA TRP A 60 -20.30 -6.14 -4.12
C TRP A 60 -20.24 -6.92 -2.82
N ALA A 61 -21.40 -7.05 -2.19
CA ALA A 61 -21.67 -7.92 -1.07
C ALA A 61 -22.76 -8.92 -1.41
N GLU A 62 -22.82 -10.04 -0.68
CA GLU A 62 -23.78 -11.12 -0.95
C GLU A 62 -24.86 -11.24 0.13
N ASP A 63 -24.57 -10.76 1.36
CA ASP A 63 -25.54 -10.75 2.44
C ASP A 63 -26.17 -9.37 2.66
N ALA A 64 -27.33 -9.33 3.29
CA ALA A 64 -28.08 -8.10 3.49
C ALA A 64 -27.32 -7.05 4.35
N PRO A 65 -26.63 -7.42 5.45
CA PRO A 65 -25.80 -6.49 6.20
C PRO A 65 -24.68 -5.88 5.36
N GLY A 66 -23.94 -6.70 4.61
CA GLY A 66 -22.86 -6.25 3.73
C GLY A 66 -23.36 -5.32 2.63
N CYS A 67 -24.48 -5.62 2.00
CA CYS A 67 -25.14 -4.76 1.00
C CYS A 67 -25.50 -3.40 1.61
N ALA A 68 -26.09 -3.39 2.81
CA ALA A 68 -26.44 -2.14 3.50
C ALA A 68 -25.21 -1.32 3.87
N GLN A 69 -24.14 -1.95 4.36
CA GLN A 69 -22.86 -1.31 4.66
C GLN A 69 -22.20 -0.72 3.41
N LEU A 70 -22.16 -1.48 2.30
CA LEU A 70 -21.63 -1.03 1.03
C LEU A 70 -22.39 0.19 0.51
N ALA A 71 -23.73 0.12 0.50
CA ALA A 71 -24.58 1.24 0.07
C ALA A 71 -24.38 2.49 0.96
N ALA A 72 -24.27 2.32 2.28
CA ALA A 72 -24.00 3.43 3.21
C ALA A 72 -22.61 4.03 2.95
N ARG A 73 -21.59 3.21 2.69
CA ARG A 73 -20.24 3.66 2.33
C ARG A 73 -20.25 4.44 1.02
N VAL A 74 -20.92 3.95 -0.02
CA VAL A 74 -21.03 4.66 -1.30
C VAL A 74 -21.68 6.02 -1.13
N ARG A 75 -22.82 6.10 -0.40
CA ARG A 75 -23.47 7.39 -0.13
C ARG A 75 -22.56 8.37 0.63
N ARG A 76 -21.86 7.90 1.65
CA ARG A 76 -20.91 8.71 2.42
C ARG A 76 -19.79 9.25 1.52
N LEU A 77 -19.21 8.40 0.70
CA LEU A 77 -18.12 8.75 -0.22
C LEU A 77 -18.57 9.76 -1.27
N ALA A 78 -19.75 9.54 -1.88
CA ALA A 78 -20.33 10.48 -2.83
C ALA A 78 -20.59 11.86 -2.17
N GLY A 79 -21.07 11.88 -0.92
CA GLY A 79 -21.21 13.09 -0.13
C GLY A 79 -19.87 13.79 0.20
N TRP A 80 -18.76 13.08 0.13
CA TRP A 80 -17.41 13.62 0.24
C TRP A 80 -16.81 14.07 -1.10
N GLY A 81 -17.54 13.90 -2.20
CA GLY A 81 -17.04 14.22 -3.55
C GLY A 81 -16.14 13.12 -4.14
N TYR A 82 -16.10 11.94 -3.53
CA TYR A 82 -15.37 10.80 -4.10
C TYR A 82 -16.22 10.13 -5.18
N PRO A 83 -15.64 9.81 -6.36
CA PRO A 83 -16.38 9.16 -7.44
C PRO A 83 -16.81 7.75 -7.03
N ALA A 84 -18.04 7.60 -6.55
CA ALA A 84 -18.60 6.34 -6.09
C ALA A 84 -20.11 6.31 -6.38
N ARG A 85 -20.62 5.22 -6.90
CA ARG A 85 -22.05 5.02 -7.12
C ARG A 85 -22.43 3.55 -7.09
N LEU A 86 -23.69 3.26 -6.75
CA LEU A 86 -24.28 1.95 -6.97
C LEU A 86 -24.66 1.79 -8.44
N ILE A 87 -24.47 0.59 -8.97
CA ILE A 87 -24.79 0.20 -10.34
C ILE A 87 -25.53 -1.13 -10.33
N GLY A 88 -26.46 -1.30 -11.25
CA GLY A 88 -27.15 -2.59 -11.43
C GLY A 88 -26.25 -3.65 -12.07
N ALA A 89 -26.66 -4.91 -11.94
CA ALA A 89 -25.92 -6.06 -12.45
C ALA A 89 -25.62 -5.97 -13.97
N ALA A 90 -26.57 -5.46 -14.77
CA ALA A 90 -26.38 -5.29 -16.22
C ALA A 90 -25.29 -4.26 -16.55
N GLU A 91 -25.25 -3.15 -15.83
CA GLU A 91 -24.23 -2.14 -16.01
C GLU A 91 -22.85 -2.66 -15.55
N ALA A 92 -22.79 -3.38 -14.44
CA ALA A 92 -21.55 -4.00 -13.97
C ALA A 92 -20.99 -4.99 -15.00
N ALA A 93 -21.82 -5.81 -15.62
CA ALA A 93 -21.44 -6.72 -16.69
C ALA A 93 -20.99 -5.98 -17.97
N GLY A 94 -21.59 -4.82 -18.27
CA GLY A 94 -21.16 -3.95 -19.37
C GLY A 94 -19.78 -3.32 -19.11
N LEU A 95 -19.53 -2.91 -17.87
CA LEU A 95 -18.22 -2.37 -17.46
C LEU A 95 -17.13 -3.44 -17.45
N GLU A 96 -17.43 -4.63 -16.95
CA GLU A 96 -16.50 -5.76 -16.89
C GLU A 96 -17.11 -7.02 -17.50
N PRO A 97 -16.94 -7.26 -18.81
CA PRO A 97 -17.55 -8.38 -19.50
C PRO A 97 -17.14 -9.77 -19.01
N SER A 98 -15.99 -9.87 -18.34
CA SER A 98 -15.53 -11.12 -17.75
C SER A 98 -16.26 -11.46 -16.44
N LEU A 99 -17.00 -10.52 -15.86
CA LEU A 99 -17.61 -10.66 -14.54
C LEU A 99 -18.67 -11.77 -14.51
N ARG A 100 -18.68 -12.55 -13.45
CA ARG A 100 -19.68 -13.56 -13.10
C ARG A 100 -20.35 -13.13 -11.80
N LEU A 101 -21.31 -12.21 -11.90
CA LEU A 101 -22.09 -11.83 -10.72
C LEU A 101 -23.08 -12.92 -10.36
N PRO A 102 -23.20 -13.31 -9.07
CA PRO A 102 -24.28 -14.17 -8.62
C PRO A 102 -25.66 -13.54 -8.94
N ALA A 103 -26.63 -14.34 -9.29
CA ALA A 103 -28.00 -13.85 -9.60
C ALA A 103 -28.67 -13.14 -8.40
N SER A 104 -28.22 -13.42 -7.18
CA SER A 104 -28.67 -12.76 -5.95
C SER A 104 -28.13 -11.33 -5.80
N VAL A 105 -27.11 -10.92 -6.55
CA VAL A 105 -26.50 -9.59 -6.46
C VAL A 105 -27.24 -8.64 -7.41
N ALA A 106 -28.14 -7.85 -6.86
CA ALA A 106 -28.89 -6.85 -7.62
C ALA A 106 -28.07 -5.60 -7.94
N GLU A 107 -27.19 -5.19 -7.01
CA GLU A 107 -26.39 -3.96 -7.12
C GLU A 107 -24.93 -4.21 -6.72
N ALA A 108 -24.02 -3.47 -7.35
CA ALA A 108 -22.62 -3.39 -7.02
C ALA A 108 -22.20 -1.92 -6.86
N ALA A 109 -21.11 -1.67 -6.15
CA ALA A 109 -20.49 -0.36 -6.11
C ALA A 109 -19.47 -0.22 -7.26
N TRP A 110 -19.49 0.93 -7.92
CA TRP A 110 -18.54 1.32 -8.94
C TRP A 110 -17.71 2.51 -8.47
N PHE A 111 -16.39 2.36 -8.50
CA PHE A 111 -15.39 3.38 -8.14
C PHE A 111 -14.52 3.70 -9.35
N PRO A 112 -14.97 4.61 -10.26
CA PRO A 112 -14.28 4.87 -11.53
C PRO A 112 -12.88 5.47 -11.36
N GLY A 113 -12.64 6.21 -10.27
CA GLY A 113 -11.35 6.85 -9.99
C GLY A 113 -10.29 5.90 -9.43
N GLU A 114 -10.64 4.68 -9.09
CA GLU A 114 -9.69 3.72 -8.53
C GLU A 114 -8.88 3.00 -9.60
N GLY A 115 -7.82 2.35 -9.15
CA GLY A 115 -6.93 1.63 -10.03
C GLY A 115 -5.81 0.94 -9.26
N TYR A 116 -4.73 0.62 -9.95
CA TYR A 116 -3.58 -0.02 -9.33
C TYR A 116 -2.27 0.37 -10.02
N LEU A 117 -1.17 0.09 -9.35
CA LEU A 117 0.17 0.26 -9.90
C LEU A 117 0.82 -1.10 -10.19
N LEU A 118 1.59 -1.16 -11.26
CA LEU A 118 2.54 -2.24 -11.48
C LEU A 118 3.85 -1.83 -10.81
N THR A 119 4.07 -2.34 -9.61
CA THR A 119 5.10 -1.82 -8.70
C THR A 119 6.54 -2.08 -9.16
N GLU A 120 6.81 -3.19 -9.84
CA GLU A 120 8.16 -3.52 -10.30
C GLU A 120 8.66 -2.51 -11.36
N PRO A 121 7.95 -2.28 -12.50
CA PRO A 121 8.37 -1.28 -13.48
C PRO A 121 8.31 0.16 -12.94
N LEU A 122 7.36 0.47 -12.05
CA LEU A 122 7.28 1.76 -11.38
C LEU A 122 8.58 2.07 -10.63
N VAL A 123 8.97 1.19 -9.70
CA VAL A 123 10.15 1.41 -8.86
C VAL A 123 11.41 1.47 -9.70
N SER A 124 11.53 0.63 -10.73
CA SER A 124 12.67 0.66 -11.66
C SER A 124 12.76 2.00 -12.40
N GLN A 125 11.64 2.52 -12.90
CA GLN A 125 11.62 3.80 -13.61
C GLN A 125 11.96 4.97 -12.67
N LEU A 126 11.35 5.03 -11.47
CA LEU A 126 11.61 6.11 -10.52
C LEU A 126 13.04 6.09 -9.99
N ALA A 127 13.58 4.93 -9.67
CA ALA A 127 14.98 4.78 -9.26
C ALA A 127 15.93 5.24 -10.38
N GLY A 128 15.67 4.84 -11.63
CA GLY A 128 16.46 5.29 -12.78
C GLY A 128 16.35 6.80 -13.01
N LEU A 129 15.16 7.40 -12.80
CA LEU A 129 14.98 8.85 -12.87
C LEU A 129 15.78 9.58 -11.79
N ALA A 130 15.74 9.08 -10.56
CA ALA A 130 16.50 9.66 -9.45
C ALA A 130 18.02 9.65 -9.74
N VAL A 131 18.55 8.53 -10.22
CA VAL A 131 19.97 8.42 -10.60
C VAL A 131 20.34 9.39 -11.73
N ARG A 132 19.51 9.49 -12.77
CA ARG A 132 19.74 10.46 -13.85
C ARG A 132 19.70 11.92 -13.39
N ARG A 133 19.05 12.20 -12.27
CA ARG A 133 19.02 13.53 -11.61
C ARG A 133 20.09 13.72 -10.54
N GLY A 134 21.08 12.83 -10.48
CA GLY A 134 22.24 12.96 -9.59
C GLY A 134 22.13 12.22 -8.26
N ALA A 135 21.07 11.45 -8.02
CA ALA A 135 21.00 10.64 -6.79
C ALA A 135 21.94 9.43 -6.88
N THR A 136 22.63 9.13 -5.78
CA THR A 136 23.41 7.91 -5.61
C THR A 136 22.52 6.80 -5.05
N LEU A 137 22.40 5.69 -5.78
CA LEU A 137 21.66 4.51 -5.36
C LEU A 137 22.62 3.44 -4.82
N LEU A 138 22.60 3.20 -3.52
CA LEU A 138 23.34 2.11 -2.86
C LEU A 138 22.38 0.96 -2.57
N THR A 139 22.72 -0.24 -3.03
CA THR A 139 21.91 -1.47 -2.86
C THR A 139 22.76 -2.63 -2.35
N GLY A 140 22.12 -3.65 -1.76
CA GLY A 140 22.84 -4.76 -1.13
C GLY A 140 23.60 -4.31 0.13
N GLU A 141 24.75 -4.92 0.40
CA GLU A 141 25.56 -4.59 1.57
C GLU A 141 25.97 -3.11 1.62
N PRO A 142 26.39 -2.43 0.52
CA PRO A 142 26.62 -0.99 0.53
C PRO A 142 25.38 -0.15 0.87
N GLY A 143 24.18 -0.67 0.60
CA GLY A 143 22.90 0.00 0.90
C GLY A 143 22.29 -0.39 2.24
N ARG A 144 22.83 -1.41 2.93
CA ARG A 144 22.33 -1.88 4.22
C ARG A 144 22.84 -0.99 5.35
N VAL A 145 21.95 -0.22 5.94
CA VAL A 145 22.24 0.63 7.11
C VAL A 145 22.42 -0.26 8.34
N THR A 146 23.51 -0.05 9.07
CA THR A 146 23.89 -0.77 10.30
C THR A 146 24.06 0.15 11.51
N GLY A 147 24.12 1.46 11.30
CA GLY A 147 24.24 2.43 12.37
C GLY A 147 23.92 3.84 11.89
N LEU A 148 23.58 4.69 12.84
CA LEU A 148 23.42 6.13 12.66
C LEU A 148 24.32 6.85 13.68
N ASP A 149 25.22 7.69 13.21
CA ASP A 149 26.08 8.47 14.10
C ASP A 149 25.35 9.75 14.49
N THR A 150 25.34 10.01 15.79
CA THR A 150 24.67 11.19 16.36
C THR A 150 25.71 12.11 17.05
N ALA A 151 25.51 13.41 16.94
CA ALA A 151 26.24 14.40 17.70
C ALA A 151 25.28 15.50 18.19
N GLY A 152 25.30 15.77 19.49
CA GLY A 152 24.36 16.71 20.10
C GLY A 152 22.90 16.32 19.95
N GLY A 153 22.58 15.03 19.92
CA GLY A 153 21.20 14.51 19.71
C GLY A 153 20.72 14.48 18.25
N ALA A 154 21.52 14.98 17.32
CA ALA A 154 21.17 14.99 15.90
C ALA A 154 21.95 13.93 15.10
N VAL A 155 21.27 13.25 14.17
CA VAL A 155 21.89 12.34 13.21
C VAL A 155 22.80 13.12 12.26
N ARG A 156 24.05 12.66 12.10
CA ARG A 156 25.08 13.30 11.28
C ARG A 156 25.68 12.40 10.22
N ALA A 157 25.62 11.08 10.41
CA ALA A 157 26.12 10.16 9.41
C ALA A 157 25.34 8.83 9.45
N VAL A 158 25.39 8.12 8.33
CA VAL A 158 24.85 6.78 8.17
C VAL A 158 26.00 5.80 7.98
N ARG A 159 26.02 4.71 8.74
CA ARG A 159 26.98 3.59 8.57
C ARG A 159 26.34 2.47 7.77
N THR A 160 27.10 1.91 6.84
CA THR A 160 26.67 0.75 6.05
C THR A 160 27.34 -0.53 6.51
N ALA A 161 26.82 -1.66 6.05
CA ALA A 161 27.40 -2.98 6.34
C ALA A 161 28.81 -3.17 5.77
N THR A 162 29.20 -2.40 4.76
CA THR A 162 30.56 -2.39 4.21
C THR A 162 31.54 -1.52 5.02
N GLY A 163 31.07 -0.90 6.12
CA GLY A 163 31.86 0.01 6.93
C GLY A 163 31.94 1.43 6.37
N GLN A 164 31.30 1.75 5.28
CA GLN A 164 31.25 3.11 4.76
C GLN A 164 30.48 4.02 5.73
N VAL A 165 31.00 5.22 5.98
CA VAL A 165 30.34 6.29 6.72
C VAL A 165 29.98 7.40 5.75
N ILE A 166 28.71 7.74 5.70
CA ILE A 166 28.16 8.77 4.80
C ILE A 166 27.64 9.91 5.66
N VAL A 167 28.28 11.06 5.56
CA VAL A 167 27.84 12.29 6.24
C VAL A 167 26.58 12.80 5.56
N VAL A 168 25.59 13.21 6.37
CA VAL A 168 24.28 13.64 5.90
C VAL A 168 23.76 14.83 6.69
N ASP A 169 22.96 15.68 6.06
CA ASP A 169 22.22 16.74 6.73
C ASP A 169 20.95 16.21 7.40
N ALA A 170 20.32 15.22 6.77
CA ALA A 170 19.12 14.55 7.26
C ALA A 170 19.00 13.13 6.71
N VAL A 171 18.25 12.28 7.41
CA VAL A 171 17.87 10.95 7.00
C VAL A 171 16.35 10.88 6.82
N VAL A 172 15.87 10.50 5.65
CA VAL A 172 14.46 10.17 5.42
C VAL A 172 14.29 8.66 5.44
N CYS A 173 13.74 8.15 6.53
CA CYS A 173 13.56 6.71 6.74
C CYS A 173 12.20 6.24 6.21
N CYS A 174 12.19 5.59 5.03
CA CYS A 174 11.03 4.97 4.40
C CYS A 174 11.09 3.44 4.42
N ALA A 175 11.73 2.86 5.43
CA ALA A 175 12.06 1.43 5.51
C ALA A 175 10.87 0.52 5.90
N GLY A 176 9.64 1.04 5.87
CA GLY A 176 8.43 0.27 6.15
C GLY A 176 8.44 -0.34 7.56
N ARG A 177 8.28 -1.67 7.68
CA ARG A 177 8.25 -2.35 8.99
C ARG A 177 9.55 -2.29 9.79
N TRP A 178 10.66 -1.88 9.18
CA TRP A 178 11.96 -1.72 9.86
C TRP A 178 12.24 -0.28 10.32
N VAL A 179 11.28 0.64 10.16
CA VAL A 179 11.41 2.01 10.67
C VAL A 179 11.66 2.04 12.18
N PRO A 180 10.99 1.23 13.02
CA PRO A 180 11.26 1.20 14.45
C PRO A 180 12.73 0.82 14.78
N ASP A 181 13.28 -0.19 14.10
CA ASP A 181 14.66 -0.65 14.32
C ASP A 181 15.67 0.45 13.95
N LEU A 182 15.45 1.13 12.82
CA LEU A 182 16.32 2.22 12.39
C LEU A 182 16.18 3.47 13.27
N ALA A 183 14.97 3.74 13.79
CA ALA A 183 14.77 4.80 14.77
C ALA A 183 15.53 4.53 16.09
N ALA A 184 15.57 3.29 16.52
CA ALA A 184 16.36 2.88 17.69
C ALA A 184 17.87 3.10 17.48
N LEU A 185 18.40 2.91 16.26
CA LEU A 185 19.80 3.22 15.94
C LEU A 185 20.14 4.71 16.08
N ALA A 186 19.15 5.59 15.93
CA ALA A 186 19.33 7.03 16.16
C ALA A 186 19.22 7.43 17.65
N GLY A 187 19.00 6.47 18.54
CA GLY A 187 18.77 6.75 19.98
C GLY A 187 17.41 7.39 20.26
N ALA A 188 16.47 7.29 19.34
CA ALA A 188 15.16 7.90 19.49
C ALA A 188 14.40 7.25 20.67
N ALA A 189 13.99 8.09 21.62
CA ALA A 189 13.13 7.67 22.72
C ALA A 189 11.65 7.54 22.30
N SER A 190 11.29 8.11 21.15
CA SER A 190 9.92 8.10 20.65
C SER A 190 9.63 6.82 19.90
N PRO A 191 8.59 6.06 20.29
CA PRO A 191 8.20 4.87 19.58
C PRO A 191 7.62 5.22 18.19
N VAL A 192 7.93 4.36 17.21
CA VAL A 192 7.18 4.28 15.95
C VAL A 192 6.34 2.99 16.01
N PRO A 193 5.17 3.03 16.68
CA PRO A 193 4.43 1.82 16.98
C PRO A 193 3.79 1.23 15.73
N LEU A 194 4.11 -0.02 15.45
CA LEU A 194 3.51 -0.81 14.39
C LEU A 194 2.75 -2.01 14.97
N VAL A 195 1.74 -2.46 14.25
CA VAL A 195 1.09 -3.74 14.53
C VAL A 195 2.16 -4.84 14.45
N PRO A 196 2.23 -5.76 15.43
CA PRO A 196 3.12 -6.91 15.41
C PRO A 196 3.01 -7.68 14.09
N TRP A 197 4.15 -8.16 13.58
CA TRP A 197 4.19 -8.79 12.27
C TRP A 197 5.05 -10.07 12.21
N ALA A 198 5.91 -10.29 13.20
CA ALA A 198 6.85 -11.40 13.21
C ALA A 198 6.31 -12.62 13.97
N GLU A 199 5.39 -12.42 14.91
CA GLU A 199 4.85 -13.44 15.80
C GLU A 199 3.82 -14.34 15.08
N PRO A 200 3.65 -15.58 15.51
CA PRO A 200 2.56 -16.44 15.06
C PRO A 200 1.19 -15.78 15.25
N GLY A 201 0.35 -15.82 14.22
CA GLY A 201 -0.98 -15.21 14.24
C GLY A 201 -1.01 -13.68 14.05
N ALA A 202 0.13 -13.06 13.71
CA ALA A 202 0.19 -11.63 13.47
C ALA A 202 -0.75 -11.20 12.32
N ALA A 203 -1.41 -10.04 12.50
CA ALA A 203 -2.41 -9.53 11.54
C ALA A 203 -1.80 -8.76 10.34
N ALA A 204 -0.54 -8.31 10.46
CA ALA A 204 0.10 -7.53 9.41
C ALA A 204 0.48 -8.33 8.14
N PRO A 205 0.82 -9.62 8.19
CA PRO A 205 1.00 -10.44 7.00
C PRO A 205 -0.31 -10.64 6.22
N GLY A 206 -0.20 -10.86 4.92
CA GLY A 206 -1.32 -11.21 4.03
C GLY A 206 -0.82 -11.96 2.81
N LEU A 207 -1.64 -12.84 2.27
CA LEU A 207 -1.27 -13.67 1.12
C LEU A 207 -1.65 -12.97 -0.18
N VAL A 208 -0.68 -12.87 -1.07
CA VAL A 208 -0.88 -12.42 -2.45
C VAL A 208 -0.50 -13.53 -3.42
N VAL A 209 -1.38 -13.81 -4.38
CA VAL A 209 -1.24 -14.90 -5.35
C VAL A 209 -1.24 -14.34 -6.77
N ARG A 210 -0.38 -14.89 -7.63
CA ARG A 210 -0.42 -14.68 -9.07
C ARG A 210 -0.92 -15.95 -9.74
N ALA A 211 -1.87 -15.80 -10.64
CA ALA A 211 -2.44 -16.93 -11.37
C ALA A 211 -2.63 -16.58 -12.85
N GLY A 212 -2.55 -17.59 -13.71
CA GLY A 212 -2.72 -17.48 -15.16
C GLY A 212 -2.33 -18.77 -15.87
N PRO A 213 -2.31 -18.80 -17.21
CA PRO A 213 -2.60 -17.67 -18.10
C PRO A 213 -4.09 -17.28 -18.09
N VAL A 214 -4.34 -16.00 -18.31
CA VAL A 214 -5.70 -15.48 -18.54
C VAL A 214 -6.05 -15.60 -20.01
N THR A 215 -7.20 -16.19 -20.31
CA THR A 215 -7.74 -16.28 -21.68
C THR A 215 -8.85 -15.23 -21.88
N PRO A 216 -8.99 -14.63 -23.07
CA PRO A 216 -10.09 -13.71 -23.36
C PRO A 216 -11.48 -14.38 -23.32
N PRO A 217 -12.50 -13.71 -22.81
CA PRO A 217 -12.43 -12.43 -22.13
C PRO A 217 -11.97 -12.62 -20.69
N GLY A 218 -10.85 -11.98 -20.33
CA GLY A 218 -10.33 -11.93 -18.96
C GLY A 218 -10.62 -10.60 -18.28
N PRO A 219 -10.37 -10.48 -16.97
CA PRO A 219 -10.64 -9.26 -16.23
C PRO A 219 -9.79 -8.10 -16.75
N ALA A 220 -10.43 -6.95 -16.98
CA ALA A 220 -9.81 -5.70 -17.37
C ALA A 220 -9.78 -4.68 -16.22
N ARG A 221 -10.66 -4.86 -15.22
CA ARG A 221 -10.83 -3.98 -14.07
C ARG A 221 -10.43 -4.67 -12.78
N MET A 222 -10.37 -3.87 -11.72
CA MET A 222 -10.30 -4.43 -10.37
C MET A 222 -11.67 -4.94 -9.97
N VAL A 223 -11.70 -6.04 -9.25
CA VAL A 223 -12.93 -6.66 -8.75
C VAL A 223 -12.71 -7.05 -7.29
N HIS A 224 -13.56 -6.54 -6.42
CA HIS A 224 -13.61 -6.88 -5.00
C HIS A 224 -14.89 -7.66 -4.70
N ALA A 225 -14.80 -8.98 -4.76
CA ALA A 225 -15.85 -9.88 -4.30
C ALA A 225 -15.70 -10.17 -2.81
N PRO A 226 -16.73 -10.62 -2.09
CA PRO A 226 -16.68 -10.79 -0.62
C PRO A 226 -15.52 -11.63 -0.10
N ARG A 227 -15.02 -12.57 -0.89
CA ARG A 227 -13.98 -13.53 -0.45
C ARG A 227 -12.76 -13.60 -1.36
N VAL A 228 -12.68 -12.73 -2.38
CA VAL A 228 -11.51 -12.62 -3.26
C VAL A 228 -11.47 -11.25 -3.92
N TYR A 229 -10.32 -10.61 -3.82
CA TYR A 229 -9.98 -9.41 -4.58
C TYR A 229 -9.09 -9.81 -5.73
N LEU A 230 -9.33 -9.24 -6.90
CA LEU A 230 -8.51 -9.52 -8.08
C LEU A 230 -8.27 -8.26 -8.91
N ARG A 231 -7.14 -8.24 -9.57
CA ARG A 231 -6.80 -7.27 -10.59
C ARG A 231 -5.98 -7.89 -11.71
N PRO A 232 -6.01 -7.33 -12.92
CA PRO A 232 -5.08 -7.72 -13.97
C PRO A 232 -3.61 -7.52 -13.57
N HIS A 233 -2.73 -8.33 -14.13
CA HIS A 233 -1.29 -8.20 -13.98
C HIS A 233 -0.61 -8.40 -15.34
N THR A 234 0.68 -8.06 -15.44
CA THR A 234 1.47 -8.27 -16.66
C THR A 234 1.62 -9.75 -17.02
N GLY A 235 1.91 -10.03 -18.27
CA GLY A 235 2.18 -11.38 -18.74
C GLY A 235 0.95 -12.30 -18.77
N GLY A 236 -0.27 -11.74 -18.92
CA GLY A 236 -1.48 -12.53 -18.93
C GLY A 236 -1.81 -13.18 -17.58
N LEU A 237 -1.40 -12.55 -16.49
CA LEU A 237 -1.69 -13.01 -15.14
C LEU A 237 -2.76 -12.14 -14.46
N VAL A 238 -3.32 -12.64 -13.38
CA VAL A 238 -4.07 -11.88 -12.38
C VAL A 238 -3.36 -11.91 -11.04
N HIS A 239 -3.54 -10.86 -10.26
CA HIS A 239 -3.14 -10.75 -8.87
C HIS A 239 -4.37 -10.97 -7.99
N LEU A 240 -4.28 -11.87 -7.03
CA LEU A 240 -5.37 -12.27 -6.14
C LEU A 240 -4.98 -12.00 -4.69
N GLU A 241 -5.94 -11.57 -3.89
CA GLU A 241 -5.86 -11.41 -2.44
C GLU A 241 -7.19 -11.84 -1.82
N ALA A 242 -7.18 -12.28 -0.57
CA ALA A 242 -8.41 -12.57 0.17
C ALA A 242 -8.38 -11.88 1.54
N PRO A 243 -9.48 -11.19 1.92
CA PRO A 243 -9.57 -10.53 3.22
C PRO A 243 -9.64 -11.53 4.40
N ASP A 244 -10.04 -12.77 4.14
CA ASP A 244 -10.22 -13.83 5.13
C ASP A 244 -9.07 -14.85 5.17
N ALA A 245 -7.99 -14.64 4.43
CA ALA A 245 -6.82 -15.51 4.48
C ALA A 245 -5.99 -15.23 5.75
N ALA A 246 -6.20 -16.02 6.78
CA ALA A 246 -5.38 -15.98 8.00
C ALA A 246 -4.03 -16.66 7.75
N VAL A 247 -3.02 -15.87 7.39
CA VAL A 247 -1.65 -16.31 7.13
C VAL A 247 -0.65 -15.39 7.84
N ASP A 248 0.47 -15.97 8.27
CA ASP A 248 1.59 -15.25 8.86
C ASP A 248 2.92 -15.75 8.29
N LEU A 249 4.04 -15.29 8.85
CA LEU A 249 5.38 -15.72 8.42
C LEU A 249 5.73 -17.16 8.83
N HIS A 250 4.96 -17.76 9.75
CA HIS A 250 5.14 -19.12 10.24
C HIS A 250 4.21 -20.12 9.56
N THR A 251 3.29 -19.62 8.71
CA THR A 251 2.36 -20.49 7.97
C THR A 251 3.13 -21.45 7.08
N PRO A 252 2.95 -22.78 7.24
CA PRO A 252 3.65 -23.78 6.43
C PRO A 252 3.37 -23.60 4.93
N ASP A 253 4.37 -23.88 4.09
CA ASP A 253 4.25 -23.70 2.64
C ASP A 253 3.11 -24.56 2.03
N ALA A 254 2.84 -25.74 2.60
CA ALA A 254 1.70 -26.55 2.19
C ALA A 254 0.35 -25.82 2.38
N ASP A 255 0.22 -25.08 3.47
CA ASP A 255 -0.98 -24.29 3.76
C ASP A 255 -1.07 -23.05 2.87
N LEU A 256 0.06 -22.39 2.61
CA LEU A 256 0.12 -21.29 1.64
C LEU A 256 -0.29 -21.76 0.24
N ARG A 257 0.16 -22.94 -0.21
CA ARG A 257 -0.28 -23.55 -1.49
C ARG A 257 -1.76 -23.86 -1.51
N ARG A 258 -2.30 -24.39 -0.42
CA ARG A 258 -3.74 -24.67 -0.29
C ARG A 258 -4.54 -23.37 -0.41
N TRP A 259 -4.14 -22.32 0.30
CA TRP A 259 -4.75 -21.00 0.19
C TRP A 259 -4.65 -20.42 -1.23
N ALA A 260 -3.48 -20.52 -1.86
CA ALA A 260 -3.29 -20.04 -3.24
C ALA A 260 -4.23 -20.74 -4.23
N GLY A 261 -4.39 -22.07 -4.11
CA GLY A 261 -5.36 -22.84 -4.89
C GLY A 261 -6.80 -22.43 -4.61
N GLU A 262 -7.14 -22.17 -3.35
CA GLU A 262 -8.46 -21.70 -2.93
C GLU A 262 -8.78 -20.32 -3.51
N LEU A 263 -7.83 -19.36 -3.48
CA LEU A 263 -8.03 -18.05 -4.08
C LEU A 263 -8.29 -18.15 -5.58
N LEU A 264 -7.52 -18.97 -6.30
CA LEU A 264 -7.76 -19.19 -7.73
C LEU A 264 -9.15 -19.82 -7.99
N ARG A 265 -9.56 -20.77 -7.17
CA ARG A 265 -10.89 -21.37 -7.26
C ARG A 265 -12.00 -20.35 -7.02
N ARG A 266 -11.84 -19.44 -6.06
CA ARG A 266 -12.76 -18.32 -5.81
C ARG A 266 -12.78 -17.35 -7.00
N ALA A 267 -11.63 -16.97 -7.52
CA ALA A 267 -11.51 -16.06 -8.66
C ALA A 267 -12.20 -16.61 -9.92
N ARG A 268 -12.11 -17.93 -10.20
CA ARG A 268 -12.84 -18.59 -11.30
C ARG A 268 -14.36 -18.46 -11.19
N ARG A 269 -14.89 -18.37 -9.97
CA ARG A 269 -16.35 -18.16 -9.76
C ARG A 269 -16.77 -16.72 -10.04
N VAL A 270 -15.84 -15.78 -9.93
CA VAL A 270 -16.06 -14.33 -9.99
C VAL A 270 -15.83 -13.77 -11.38
N VAL A 271 -14.85 -14.30 -12.12
CA VAL A 271 -14.52 -13.85 -13.48
C VAL A 271 -14.31 -15.03 -14.45
N ARG A 272 -14.57 -14.76 -15.73
CA ARG A 272 -14.22 -15.64 -16.85
C ARG A 272 -12.73 -15.51 -17.18
N GLY A 273 -12.25 -16.43 -18.01
CA GLY A 273 -10.88 -16.39 -18.53
C GLY A 273 -9.84 -17.02 -17.60
N LEU A 274 -10.23 -17.60 -16.46
CA LEU A 274 -9.36 -18.29 -15.52
C LEU A 274 -9.55 -19.81 -15.48
N ASP A 275 -10.40 -20.39 -16.34
CA ASP A 275 -10.74 -21.82 -16.28
C ASP A 275 -9.51 -22.70 -16.48
N GLY A 276 -8.60 -22.35 -17.41
CA GLY A 276 -7.31 -23.02 -17.65
C GLY A 276 -6.13 -22.48 -16.85
N ALA A 277 -6.34 -21.46 -15.98
CA ALA A 277 -5.25 -20.85 -15.23
C ALA A 277 -4.72 -21.78 -14.13
N SER A 278 -3.47 -21.63 -13.78
CA SER A 278 -2.82 -22.25 -12.62
C SER A 278 -2.21 -21.17 -11.71
N VAL A 279 -1.84 -21.55 -10.49
CA VAL A 279 -1.07 -20.70 -9.59
C VAL A 279 0.34 -20.55 -10.16
N ALA A 280 0.70 -19.33 -10.56
CA ALA A 280 2.04 -18.99 -11.06
C ALA A 280 3.02 -18.63 -9.93
N GLY A 281 2.50 -18.31 -8.75
CA GLY A 281 3.30 -18.03 -7.56
C GLY A 281 2.48 -17.34 -6.47
N TYR A 282 3.00 -17.35 -5.26
CA TYR A 282 2.40 -16.71 -4.10
C TYR A 282 3.47 -16.15 -3.16
N ARG A 283 3.08 -15.18 -2.33
CA ARG A 283 3.96 -14.57 -1.33
C ARG A 283 3.17 -14.10 -0.14
N VAL A 284 3.76 -14.19 1.05
CA VAL A 284 3.29 -13.48 2.21
C VAL A 284 3.84 -12.06 2.16
N CYS A 285 2.95 -11.08 2.07
CA CYS A 285 3.26 -9.65 2.13
C CYS A 285 3.13 -9.18 3.58
N VAL A 286 4.20 -8.66 4.17
CA VAL A 286 4.14 -8.05 5.49
C VAL A 286 3.93 -6.55 5.34
N ARG A 287 2.75 -6.10 5.71
CA ARG A 287 2.34 -4.69 5.59
C ARG A 287 2.88 -3.87 6.77
N PRO A 288 3.51 -2.72 6.55
CA PRO A 288 3.88 -1.81 7.64
C PRO A 288 2.63 -1.09 8.15
N MET A 289 2.01 -1.64 9.17
CA MET A 289 0.74 -1.13 9.71
C MET A 289 1.00 -0.34 10.99
N PRO A 290 0.88 1.01 10.99
CA PRO A 290 0.89 1.79 12.23
C PRO A 290 -0.19 1.32 13.19
N ALA A 291 0.11 1.32 14.50
CA ALA A 291 -0.76 0.72 15.51
C ALA A 291 -2.14 1.40 15.61
N ASP A 292 -2.23 2.69 15.30
CA ASP A 292 -3.49 3.46 15.25
C ASP A 292 -4.15 3.48 13.85
N GLY A 293 -3.63 2.69 12.91
CA GLY A 293 -4.14 2.59 11.53
C GLY A 293 -3.83 3.79 10.63
N ARG A 294 -3.16 4.84 11.13
CA ARG A 294 -2.88 6.07 10.39
C ARG A 294 -1.40 6.21 10.08
N SER A 295 -1.05 6.86 8.97
CA SER A 295 0.33 7.13 8.58
C SER A 295 1.12 7.80 9.70
N ILE A 296 2.43 7.50 9.80
CA ILE A 296 3.38 8.19 10.68
C ILE A 296 4.38 8.88 9.77
N VAL A 297 4.33 10.23 9.73
CA VAL A 297 5.11 11.04 8.79
C VAL A 297 5.60 12.31 9.49
N GLY A 298 6.91 12.52 9.56
CA GLY A 298 7.48 13.71 10.17
C GLY A 298 8.84 13.47 10.82
N TRP A 299 9.41 14.56 11.35
CA TRP A 299 10.61 14.52 12.17
C TRP A 299 10.39 13.68 13.42
N LEU A 300 11.33 12.82 13.73
CA LEU A 300 11.24 11.91 14.87
C LEU A 300 11.67 12.62 16.16
N PRO A 301 10.78 12.78 17.15
CA PRO A 301 11.16 13.37 18.43
C PRO A 301 12.30 12.59 19.12
N GLY A 302 13.31 13.31 19.60
CA GLY A 302 14.48 12.73 20.27
C GLY A 302 15.53 12.15 19.31
N ALA A 303 15.40 12.37 18.01
CA ALA A 303 16.42 12.04 17.00
C ALA A 303 16.42 13.13 15.91
N ASP A 304 16.97 14.27 16.22
CA ASP A 304 17.06 15.40 15.30
C ASP A 304 17.75 14.99 14.01
N GLY A 305 17.31 15.50 12.88
CA GLY A 305 17.80 15.10 11.56
C GLY A 305 17.28 13.76 11.04
N MET A 306 16.40 13.05 11.79
CA MET A 306 15.71 11.86 11.30
C MET A 306 14.25 12.14 10.99
N TYR A 307 13.86 12.01 9.73
CA TYR A 307 12.48 12.07 9.25
C TYR A 307 11.98 10.66 8.97
N VAL A 308 10.80 10.30 9.44
CA VAL A 308 10.21 8.98 9.21
C VAL A 308 8.97 9.07 8.34
N ALA A 309 8.77 8.07 7.47
CA ALA A 309 7.55 7.91 6.69
C ALA A 309 7.18 6.43 6.63
N VAL A 310 6.14 6.05 7.38
CA VAL A 310 5.61 4.68 7.40
C VAL A 310 4.09 4.69 7.38
N THR A 311 3.50 3.83 6.55
CA THR A 311 2.05 3.78 6.34
C THR A 311 1.61 2.45 5.75
N HIS A 312 0.41 1.98 6.11
CA HIS A 312 -0.24 0.86 5.43
C HIS A 312 -0.60 1.23 3.97
N SER A 313 -1.02 2.47 3.72
CA SER A 313 -1.42 2.94 2.39
C SER A 313 -0.24 3.41 1.52
N GLY A 314 0.97 2.85 1.73
CA GLY A 314 2.21 3.34 1.11
C GLY A 314 2.17 3.47 -0.41
N VAL A 315 1.50 2.55 -1.10
CA VAL A 315 1.35 2.64 -2.57
C VAL A 315 0.47 3.82 -2.95
N THR A 316 -0.71 3.97 -2.36
CA THR A 316 -1.61 5.09 -2.67
C THR A 316 -0.98 6.44 -2.35
N LEU A 317 -0.30 6.54 -1.22
CA LEU A 317 0.19 7.81 -0.69
C LEU A 317 1.56 8.25 -1.23
N ALA A 318 2.37 7.34 -1.78
CA ALA A 318 3.79 7.61 -2.03
C ALA A 318 4.06 8.87 -2.87
N ALA A 319 3.29 9.11 -3.94
CA ALA A 319 3.50 10.30 -4.78
C ALA A 319 3.24 11.59 -4.00
N HIS A 320 2.12 11.68 -3.30
CA HIS A 320 1.74 12.88 -2.55
C HIS A 320 2.61 13.11 -1.30
N LEU A 321 2.92 12.04 -0.56
CA LEU A 321 3.85 12.14 0.55
C LEU A 321 5.24 12.59 0.10
N ALA A 322 5.71 12.15 -1.08
CA ALA A 322 6.99 12.61 -1.62
C ALA A 322 6.99 14.13 -1.87
N GLU A 323 5.90 14.68 -2.40
CA GLU A 323 5.73 16.13 -2.58
C GLU A 323 5.76 16.87 -1.24
N LEU A 324 4.95 16.43 -0.27
CA LEU A 324 4.85 17.06 1.04
C LEU A 324 6.17 16.98 1.83
N ILE A 325 6.80 15.81 1.87
CA ILE A 325 8.08 15.59 2.55
C ILE A 325 9.18 16.44 1.91
N THR A 326 9.24 16.48 0.59
CA THR A 326 10.24 17.30 -0.11
C THR A 326 10.04 18.78 0.18
N ALA A 327 8.79 19.26 0.17
CA ALA A 327 8.49 20.64 0.51
C ALA A 327 8.92 20.98 1.95
N GLU A 328 8.66 20.11 2.93
CA GLU A 328 9.11 20.31 4.32
C GLU A 328 10.64 20.33 4.45
N LEU A 329 11.33 19.40 3.79
CA LEU A 329 12.80 19.32 3.87
C LEU A 329 13.48 20.53 3.23
N VAL A 330 12.92 21.07 2.15
CA VAL A 330 13.49 22.21 1.42
C VAL A 330 13.14 23.53 2.06
N SER A 331 11.91 23.73 2.50
CA SER A 331 11.44 25.00 3.06
C SER A 331 11.62 25.13 4.57
N GLY A 332 11.75 24.02 5.30
CA GLY A 332 11.68 23.97 6.76
C GLY A 332 10.27 24.19 7.34
N ALA A 333 9.27 24.46 6.50
CA ALA A 333 7.92 24.74 6.95
C ALA A 333 7.09 23.44 7.02
N ALA A 334 6.40 23.21 8.15
CA ALA A 334 5.57 22.02 8.35
C ALA A 334 4.33 22.05 7.46
N ALA A 335 4.07 20.98 6.71
CA ALA A 335 2.85 20.82 5.95
C ALA A 335 1.66 20.58 6.89
N ALA A 336 0.65 21.46 6.83
CA ALA A 336 -0.54 21.40 7.69
C ALA A 336 -1.32 20.08 7.49
N GLU A 337 -1.35 19.56 6.29
CA GLU A 337 -2.00 18.29 5.93
C GLU A 337 -1.41 17.08 6.68
N LEU A 338 -0.14 17.14 7.06
CA LEU A 338 0.53 16.09 7.82
C LEU A 338 0.39 16.22 9.35
N ALA A 339 -0.24 17.27 9.85
CA ALA A 339 -0.36 17.51 11.30
C ALA A 339 -0.98 16.32 12.08
N PRO A 340 -2.05 15.64 11.60
CA PRO A 340 -2.63 14.48 12.29
C PRO A 340 -1.74 13.23 12.26
N TYR A 341 -0.67 13.22 11.45
CA TYR A 341 0.16 12.06 11.16
C TYR A 341 1.56 12.15 11.75
N ARG A 342 1.84 13.17 12.56
CA ARG A 342 3.16 13.39 13.15
C ARG A 342 3.52 12.31 14.16
N PRO A 343 4.81 11.87 14.19
CA PRO A 343 5.28 10.88 15.18
C PRO A 343 5.05 11.32 16.62
N GLY A 344 5.14 12.61 16.91
CA GLY A 344 4.95 13.20 18.25
C GLY A 344 3.60 12.87 18.90
N ARG A 345 2.58 12.43 18.14
CA ARG A 345 1.30 11.99 18.72
C ARG A 345 1.42 10.76 19.63
N PHE A 346 2.53 10.04 19.55
CA PHE A 346 2.82 8.87 20.41
C PHE A 346 3.70 9.20 21.61
N THR A 347 4.21 10.42 21.72
CA THR A 347 5.06 10.88 22.85
C THR A 347 4.25 11.60 23.93
N ALA A 348 3.14 12.23 23.58
CA ALA A 348 2.21 12.76 24.57
C ALA A 348 1.48 11.58 25.25
N ALA A 349 1.39 11.59 26.60
CA ALA A 349 0.52 10.65 27.30
C ALA A 349 -0.85 10.69 26.61
N ALA A 350 -1.33 9.54 26.12
CA ALA A 350 -2.58 9.46 25.39
C ALA A 350 -3.67 10.16 26.22
N PRO A 351 -4.43 11.13 25.66
CA PRO A 351 -5.67 11.52 26.30
C PRO A 351 -6.51 10.25 26.45
N ALA A 352 -7.11 10.07 27.62
CA ALA A 352 -8.01 8.96 27.88
C ALA A 352 -9.00 8.85 26.71
N PRO A 353 -9.35 7.63 26.26
CA PRO A 353 -10.35 7.49 25.21
C PRO A 353 -11.61 8.19 25.67
N ASP A 354 -12.12 9.11 24.86
CA ASP A 354 -13.45 9.68 25.04
C ASP A 354 -14.39 8.48 25.14
N GLY A 355 -15.05 8.38 26.29
CA GLY A 355 -15.97 7.29 26.60
C GLY A 355 -17.14 7.22 25.62
N PRO A 356 -17.94 6.14 25.68
CA PRO A 356 -18.90 5.72 24.67
C PRO A 356 -19.95 6.74 24.33
#